data_578ce78be88f92281f8fb347d4c25b96
#
_entry.id   578ce78be88f92281f8fb347d4c25b96
#
_cell.length_a   1.000
_cell.length_b   1.000
_cell.length_c   1.000
_cell.angle_alpha   90.00
_cell.angle_beta   90.00
_cell.angle_gamma   90.00
#
_symmetry.space_group_name_H-M   'P 1'
#
loop_
_entity.id
_entity.type
_entity.pdbx_description
1 polymer ?
#
loop_
_entity_poly.entity_id
_entity_poly.type
_entity_poly.pdbx_seq_one_letter_code
_entity_poly.pdbx_strand_id
1 'polypeptide(L)'
;MRYCFDIDGTLCHTPNKVNGKPDYHNAIPLPWMVRAVNNLYDQGHHIIMMTARGRGSGIDHTDLTRNQLAMWGYKYHELEPMFHKPTADLFIDDKGINVREWDKTQPKVKGIIAGAFDVIHPGYIRMF
;
A
#
# COMPACT_ATOMS: atom_id res chain seq x y z
N MET A 1 0.89 -15.30 -11.26
CA MET A 1 0.02 -14.65 -10.24
C MET A 1 -0.10 -13.17 -10.55
N ARG A 2 -1.15 -12.57 -10.05
CA ARG A 2 -1.37 -11.14 -10.18
C ARG A 2 -1.06 -10.48 -8.84
N TYR A 3 -0.08 -9.58 -8.84
CA TYR A 3 0.33 -8.85 -7.63
C TYR A 3 -0.09 -7.40 -7.76
N CYS A 4 -0.72 -6.86 -6.74
CA CYS A 4 -1.08 -5.45 -6.69
C CYS A 4 -0.31 -4.77 -5.57
N PHE A 5 0.45 -3.74 -5.92
CA PHE A 5 1.29 -3.01 -4.98
C PHE A 5 0.72 -1.62 -4.76
N ASP A 6 0.57 -1.24 -3.49
CA ASP A 6 0.36 0.14 -3.12
C ASP A 6 1.65 0.93 -3.35
N ILE A 7 1.57 2.23 -3.51
CA ILE A 7 2.73 3.04 -3.85
C ILE A 7 3.35 3.69 -2.62
N ASP A 8 2.67 4.69 -2.03
CA ASP A 8 3.25 5.43 -0.92
C ASP A 8 3.36 4.56 0.33
N GLY A 9 4.55 4.46 0.88
CA GLY A 9 4.84 3.62 2.04
C GLY A 9 5.20 2.19 1.70
N THR A 10 5.01 1.76 0.46
CA THR A 10 5.29 0.39 0.01
C THR A 10 6.41 0.35 -1.02
N LEU A 11 6.28 1.14 -2.07
CA LEU A 11 7.30 1.21 -3.14
C LEU A 11 8.26 2.37 -2.93
N CYS A 12 7.88 3.33 -2.13
CA CYS A 12 8.65 4.53 -1.88
C CYS A 12 8.36 5.06 -0.49
N HIS A 13 9.27 5.89 0.00
CA HIS A 13 9.02 6.70 1.19
C HIS A 13 8.53 8.06 0.74
N THR A 14 7.37 8.47 1.24
CA THR A 14 6.78 9.76 0.91
C THR A 14 6.79 10.64 2.15
N PRO A 15 7.59 11.72 2.15
CA PRO A 15 7.64 12.60 3.31
C PRO A 15 6.38 13.45 3.42
N ASN A 16 6.20 14.09 4.56
CA ASN A 16 5.11 15.03 4.75
C ASN A 16 5.60 16.44 4.52
N LYS A 17 4.72 17.30 4.00
CA LYS A 17 4.96 18.73 3.93
C LYS A 17 4.82 19.33 5.31
N VAL A 18 5.19 20.60 5.45
CA VAL A 18 5.04 21.34 6.70
C VAL A 18 3.61 21.31 7.21
N ASN A 19 2.63 21.33 6.30
CA ASN A 19 1.22 21.28 6.68
C ASN A 19 0.73 19.86 7.03
N GLY A 20 1.61 18.88 7.07
CA GLY A 20 1.26 17.49 7.40
C GLY A 20 0.72 16.67 6.25
N LYS A 21 0.55 17.26 5.07
CA LYS A 21 0.06 16.53 3.90
C LYS A 21 1.21 15.83 3.18
N PRO A 22 0.93 14.73 2.46
CA PRO A 22 1.99 14.01 1.76
C PRO A 22 2.65 14.87 0.69
N ASP A 23 3.97 14.76 0.60
CA ASP A 23 4.75 15.46 -0.41
C ASP A 23 5.18 14.46 -1.46
N TYR A 24 4.29 14.21 -2.42
CA TYR A 24 4.52 13.19 -3.45
C TYR A 24 5.71 13.51 -4.34
N HIS A 25 5.97 14.80 -4.59
CA HIS A 25 7.08 15.21 -5.46
C HIS A 25 8.44 14.83 -4.88
N ASN A 26 8.54 14.71 -3.57
CA ASN A 26 9.79 14.38 -2.88
C ASN A 26 9.83 12.94 -2.40
N ALA A 27 8.96 12.09 -2.93
CA ALA A 27 8.99 10.67 -2.62
C ALA A 27 10.29 10.04 -3.11
N ILE A 28 10.82 9.10 -2.33
CA ILE A 28 12.09 8.43 -2.61
C ILE A 28 11.83 6.92 -2.73
N PRO A 29 12.28 6.28 -3.81
CA PRO A 29 12.02 4.85 -4.00
C PRO A 29 12.77 4.00 -2.98
N LEU A 30 12.22 2.83 -2.68
CA LEU A 30 12.87 1.83 -1.84
C LEU A 30 13.62 0.86 -2.76
N PRO A 31 14.97 0.90 -2.78
CA PRO A 31 15.73 0.11 -3.76
C PRO A 31 15.46 -1.39 -3.68
N TRP A 32 15.25 -1.91 -2.46
CA TRP A 32 14.98 -3.34 -2.29
C TRP A 32 13.62 -3.73 -2.86
N MET A 33 12.66 -2.80 -2.86
CA MET A 33 11.36 -3.05 -3.48
C MET A 33 11.45 -2.99 -5.00
N VAL A 34 12.26 -2.10 -5.53
CA VAL A 34 12.49 -2.06 -6.98
C VAL A 34 12.99 -3.44 -7.45
N ARG A 35 13.95 -4.00 -6.73
CA ARG A 35 14.49 -5.32 -7.08
C ARG A 35 13.42 -6.41 -6.94
N ALA A 36 12.66 -6.40 -5.85
CA ALA A 36 11.67 -7.42 -5.59
C ALA A 36 10.55 -7.42 -6.65
N VAL A 37 10.02 -6.23 -6.95
CA VAL A 37 8.94 -6.09 -7.94
C VAL A 37 9.44 -6.49 -9.32
N ASN A 38 10.64 -6.03 -9.69
CA ASN A 38 11.18 -6.32 -11.01
C ASN A 38 11.51 -7.80 -11.19
N ASN A 39 11.93 -8.48 -10.12
CA ASN A 39 12.10 -9.92 -10.16
C ASN A 39 10.79 -10.64 -10.45
N LEU A 40 9.72 -10.23 -9.81
CA LEU A 40 8.40 -10.82 -10.07
C LEU A 40 7.96 -10.56 -11.50
N TYR A 41 8.17 -9.35 -11.99
CA TYR A 41 7.86 -9.02 -13.39
C TYR A 41 8.63 -9.91 -14.34
N ASP A 42 9.93 -10.06 -14.10
CA ASP A 42 10.81 -10.86 -14.98
C ASP A 42 10.45 -12.35 -14.93
N GLN A 43 9.87 -12.82 -13.83
CA GLN A 43 9.42 -14.20 -13.70
C GLN A 43 8.08 -14.46 -14.39
N GLY A 44 7.48 -13.45 -14.99
CA GLY A 44 6.24 -13.61 -15.74
C GLY A 44 4.97 -13.30 -14.95
N HIS A 45 5.09 -12.79 -13.74
CA HIS A 45 3.91 -12.41 -12.96
C HIS A 45 3.34 -11.08 -13.46
N HIS A 46 2.05 -10.91 -13.30
CA HIS A 46 1.37 -9.69 -13.70
C HIS A 46 1.42 -8.68 -12.55
N ILE A 47 1.97 -7.50 -12.81
CA ILE A 47 2.21 -6.48 -11.79
C ILE A 47 1.27 -5.30 -11.99
N ILE A 48 0.53 -4.98 -10.94
CA ILE A 48 -0.40 -3.87 -10.92
C ILE A 48 0.06 -2.90 -9.84
N MET A 49 0.11 -1.61 -10.18
CA MET A 49 0.36 -0.54 -9.21
C MET A 49 -0.97 0.13 -8.90
N MET A 50 -1.25 0.38 -7.64
CA MET A 50 -2.48 1.03 -7.20
C MET A 50 -2.13 2.22 -6.33
N THR A 51 -2.79 3.35 -6.53
CA THR A 51 -2.51 4.55 -5.78
C THR A 51 -3.79 5.17 -5.23
N ALA A 52 -3.68 5.74 -4.03
CA ALA A 52 -4.72 6.57 -3.45
C ALA A 52 -4.38 8.06 -3.56
N ARG A 53 -3.32 8.40 -4.29
CA ARG A 53 -2.91 9.80 -4.44
C ARG A 53 -4.02 10.61 -5.07
N GLY A 54 -4.37 11.71 -4.43
CA GLY A 54 -5.42 12.60 -4.89
C GLY A 54 -6.81 12.26 -4.39
N ARG A 55 -6.97 11.14 -3.68
CA ARG A 55 -8.30 10.76 -3.19
C ARG A 55 -8.87 11.81 -2.24
N GLY A 56 -8.04 12.37 -1.36
CA GLY A 56 -8.50 13.36 -0.41
C GLY A 56 -8.62 14.77 -0.98
N SER A 57 -7.79 15.11 -1.96
CA SER A 57 -7.75 16.46 -2.52
C SER A 57 -8.52 16.61 -3.82
N GLY A 58 -8.80 15.51 -4.48
CA GLY A 58 -9.40 15.53 -5.82
C GLY A 58 -8.44 15.89 -6.94
N ILE A 59 -7.14 16.02 -6.63
CA ILE A 59 -6.14 16.36 -7.63
C ILE A 59 -5.65 15.08 -8.30
N ASP A 60 -5.59 15.08 -9.63
CA ASP A 60 -5.11 13.92 -10.39
C ASP A 60 -3.59 13.91 -10.42
N HIS A 61 -2.99 12.93 -9.75
CA HIS A 61 -1.54 12.75 -9.71
C HIS A 61 -1.05 11.63 -10.63
N THR A 62 -1.86 11.22 -11.59
CA THR A 62 -1.53 10.08 -12.45
C THR A 62 -0.24 10.29 -13.22
N ASP A 63 -0.05 11.45 -13.83
CA ASP A 63 1.15 11.73 -14.61
C ASP A 63 2.39 11.76 -13.73
N LEU A 64 2.31 12.41 -12.57
CA LEU A 64 3.42 12.42 -11.63
C LEU A 64 3.78 11.01 -11.21
N THR A 65 2.79 10.20 -10.87
CA THR A 65 2.99 8.84 -10.41
C THR A 65 3.63 7.98 -11.51
N ARG A 66 3.13 8.09 -12.73
CA ARG A 66 3.68 7.35 -13.86
C ARG A 66 5.13 7.74 -14.11
N ASN A 67 5.43 9.03 -14.05
CA ASN A 67 6.78 9.53 -14.27
C ASN A 67 7.73 9.06 -13.17
N GLN A 68 7.28 9.04 -11.92
CA GLN A 68 8.09 8.56 -10.81
C GLN A 68 8.40 7.07 -10.94
N LEU A 69 7.39 6.26 -11.24
CA LEU A 69 7.59 4.82 -11.40
C LEU A 69 8.61 4.53 -12.51
N ALA A 70 8.52 5.27 -13.63
CA ALA A 70 9.48 5.13 -14.72
C ALA A 70 10.87 5.55 -14.30
N MET A 71 10.99 6.68 -13.63
CA MET A 71 12.28 7.21 -13.17
C MET A 71 12.94 6.29 -12.15
N TRP A 72 12.14 5.67 -11.28
CA TRP A 72 12.64 4.77 -10.25
C TRP A 72 12.98 3.37 -10.80
N GLY A 73 12.57 3.07 -12.03
CA GLY A 73 12.91 1.81 -12.66
C GLY A 73 11.96 0.66 -12.34
N TYR A 74 10.75 0.94 -11.83
CA TYR A 74 9.77 -0.10 -11.59
C TYR A 74 9.19 -0.63 -12.90
N LYS A 75 9.09 -1.96 -13.01
CA LYS A 75 8.44 -2.64 -14.13
C LYS A 75 7.05 -3.04 -13.68
N TYR A 76 6.05 -2.73 -14.48
CA TYR A 76 4.67 -3.08 -14.15
C TYR A 76 3.82 -3.11 -15.42
N HIS A 77 2.62 -3.68 -15.30
CA HIS A 77 1.70 -3.82 -16.44
C HIS A 77 0.58 -2.78 -16.38
N GLU A 78 0.09 -2.47 -15.17
CA GLU A 78 -1.06 -1.58 -15.01
C GLU A 78 -0.84 -0.61 -13.86
N LEU A 79 -1.35 0.61 -14.04
CA LEU A 79 -1.42 1.59 -12.97
C LEU A 79 -2.90 1.93 -12.80
N GLU A 80 -3.48 1.51 -11.68
CA GLU A 80 -4.90 1.71 -11.40
C GLU A 80 -5.15 3.07 -10.77
N PRO A 81 -6.19 3.77 -11.23
CA PRO A 81 -6.50 5.08 -10.69
C PRO A 81 -7.05 4.98 -9.25
N MET A 82 -7.08 6.12 -8.61
CA MET A 82 -7.34 6.23 -7.17
C MET A 82 -8.68 5.67 -6.69
N PHE A 83 -9.63 5.48 -7.55
CA PHE A 83 -10.94 4.98 -7.15
C PHE A 83 -11.19 3.55 -7.57
N HIS A 84 -10.20 2.89 -8.13
CA HIS A 84 -10.34 1.52 -8.59
C HIS A 84 -9.59 0.55 -7.71
N LYS A 85 -10.24 -0.54 -7.37
CA LYS A 85 -9.55 -1.66 -6.73
C LYS A 85 -9.46 -2.78 -7.76
N PRO A 86 -8.26 -3.12 -8.22
CA PRO A 86 -8.10 -4.15 -9.24
C PRO A 86 -8.30 -5.55 -8.67
N THR A 87 -8.47 -6.52 -9.56
CA THR A 87 -8.47 -7.93 -9.18
C THR A 87 -7.01 -8.39 -9.10
N ALA A 88 -6.65 -8.97 -7.98
CA ALA A 88 -5.29 -9.48 -7.78
C ALA A 88 -5.32 -10.69 -6.85
N ASP A 89 -4.28 -11.51 -6.93
CA ASP A 89 -4.11 -12.65 -6.03
C ASP A 89 -3.52 -12.20 -4.70
N LEU A 90 -2.64 -11.21 -4.74
CA LEU A 90 -2.02 -10.64 -3.55
C LEU A 90 -2.00 -9.13 -3.62
N PHE A 91 -2.34 -8.49 -2.51
CA PHE A 91 -2.23 -7.05 -2.35
C PHE A 91 -1.11 -6.78 -1.36
N ILE A 92 -0.10 -6.02 -1.77
CA ILE A 92 1.05 -5.67 -0.95
C ILE A 92 0.98 -4.19 -0.61
N ASP A 93 0.84 -3.88 0.67
CA ASP A 93 0.84 -2.51 1.15
C ASP A 93 1.42 -2.44 2.57
N ASP A 94 1.57 -1.22 3.08
CA ASP A 94 2.23 -0.97 4.36
C ASP A 94 1.26 -0.91 5.54
N LYS A 95 -0.04 -0.97 5.30
CA LYS A 95 -1.04 -0.76 6.37
C LYS A 95 -2.01 -1.90 6.54
N GLY A 96 -2.18 -2.71 5.53
CA GLY A 96 -3.14 -3.80 5.57
C GLY A 96 -2.69 -4.96 6.43
N ILE A 97 -3.63 -5.73 6.92
CA ILE A 97 -3.33 -6.94 7.63
C ILE A 97 -4.26 -8.03 7.08
N ASN A 98 -3.72 -9.23 6.94
CA ASN A 98 -4.51 -10.36 6.48
C ASN A 98 -5.55 -10.71 7.54
N VAL A 99 -6.79 -10.97 7.13
CA VAL A 99 -7.87 -11.22 8.06
C VAL A 99 -7.59 -12.43 8.96
N ARG A 100 -6.82 -13.40 8.47
CA ARG A 100 -6.46 -14.57 9.29
C ARG A 100 -5.52 -14.17 10.42
N GLU A 101 -4.73 -13.10 10.23
CA GLU A 101 -3.84 -12.60 11.27
C GLU A 101 -4.54 -11.58 12.17
N TRP A 102 -5.61 -10.99 11.70
CA TRP A 102 -6.37 -9.99 12.44
C TRP A 102 -6.84 -10.53 13.80
N ASP A 103 -7.38 -11.73 13.80
CA ASP A 103 -7.82 -12.36 15.05
C ASP A 103 -6.68 -12.50 16.05
N LYS A 104 -5.48 -12.77 15.58
CA LYS A 104 -4.31 -12.97 16.44
C LYS A 104 -3.77 -11.67 17.00
N THR A 105 -4.05 -10.55 16.34
CA THR A 105 -3.52 -9.24 16.76
C THR A 105 -4.49 -8.48 17.65
N GLN A 106 -5.75 -8.93 17.76
CA GLN A 106 -6.73 -8.26 18.59
C GLN A 106 -6.79 -8.85 19.99
N PRO A 107 -6.98 -8.03 21.02
CA PRO A 107 -7.24 -8.55 22.35
C PRO A 107 -8.51 -9.39 22.34
N LYS A 108 -8.52 -10.46 23.10
CA LYS A 108 -9.71 -11.28 23.19
C LYS A 108 -10.79 -10.54 23.93
N VAL A 109 -11.99 -10.62 23.42
CA VAL A 109 -13.12 -10.06 24.10
C VAL A 109 -13.49 -10.98 25.23
N LYS A 110 -13.73 -10.40 26.41
CA LYS A 110 -14.14 -11.19 27.39
C LYS A 110 -15.50 -11.02 27.56
N GLY A 111 -16.01 -11.39 27.28
CA GLY A 111 -17.26 -11.19 27.30
C GLY A 111 -17.96 -10.40 26.53
N ILE A 112 -18.04 -10.15 26.41
CA ILE A 112 -18.48 -9.71 25.76
C ILE A 112 -18.93 -9.68 24.87
N ILE A 113 -19.30 -9.57 24.81
CA ILE A 113 -19.40 -9.57 24.06
C ILE A 113 -19.74 -9.23 23.33
N ALA A 114 -20.08 -9.13 23.50
CA ALA A 114 -20.22 -8.96 22.82
C ALA A 114 -19.95 -8.16 22.28
N GLY A 115 -19.77 -8.02 22.08
CA GLY A 115 -19.15 -7.33 21.39
C GLY A 115 -18.31 -6.61 21.93
N ALA A 116 -18.23 -6.67 22.70
CA ALA A 116 -17.40 -5.98 23.26
C ALA A 116 -16.16 -6.37 23.06
N PHE A 117 -15.34 -5.86 23.04
CA PHE A 117 -14.19 -6.19 22.99
C PHE A 117 -13.51 -5.35 23.61
N ASP A 118 -12.92 -5.60 24.30
CA ASP A 118 -12.03 -4.96 24.83
C ASP A 118 -10.95 -4.97 24.00
N VAL A 119 -10.43 -4.76 23.53
CA VAL A 119 -9.52 -4.94 22.67
C VAL A 119 -8.54 -4.18 22.39
N ILE A 120 -7.57 -4.11 22.44
CA ILE A 120 -6.65 -3.64 21.98
C ILE A 120 -5.63 -3.91 21.87
N HIS A 121 -4.86 -4.00 21.68
CA HIS A 121 -3.91 -4.52 21.61
C HIS A 121 -2.96 -4.09 21.13
N PRO A 122 -2.39 -4.33 21.65
CA PRO A 122 -1.37 -4.01 21.36
C PRO A 122 -0.88 -4.16 20.16
N GLY A 123 -0.43 -4.24 19.84
CA GLY A 123 0.01 -4.36 18.82
C GLY A 123 -0.54 -4.24 17.88
N TYR A 124 -1.10 -4.08 17.85
CA TYR A 124 -1.70 -4.11 16.94
C TYR A 124 -1.84 -3.09 16.30
N ILE A 125 -1.78 -2.86 16.49
CA ILE A 125 -1.94 -2.49 15.90
C ILE A 125 -1.29 -2.15 15.27
N ARG A 126 -0.82 -2.31 15.19
CA ARG A 126 -0.18 -2.17 14.55
C ARG A 126 -0.58 -2.13 13.69
N MET A 127 -1.17 -1.97 13.87
CA MET A 127 -1.58 -2.09 13.16
C MET A 127 -2.17 -1.47 12.93
N PHE A 128 -2.37 -1.06 13.17
CA PHE A 128 -2.87 -0.61 12.94
C PHE A 128 -2.73 0.18 13.22
#